data_9b14d91b0541af7d98c8de5c24c11f2d
#
_entry.id   9b14d91b0541af7d98c8de5c24c11f2d
#
_cell.length_a   1.000
_cell.length_b   1.000
_cell.length_c   1.000
_cell.angle_alpha   90.00
_cell.angle_beta   90.00
_cell.angle_gamma   90.00
#
_symmetry.space_group_name_H-M   'P 1'
#
loop_
_entity.id
_entity.type
_entity.pdbx_description
1 polymer ?
#
loop_
_entity_poly.entity_id
_entity_poly.type
_entity_poly.pdbx_seq_one_letter_code
_entity_poly.pdbx_strand_id
1 'polypeptide(L)'
;APPTGLPIIPVMEGWIANPDGTTSFSFGFINRNDVPVDIPLGTANYIEPAKYSGMQPTHFPAGRSTGVFTVTVPASEADNDVWWHIKTGAEEALKVPGRRGASAYELDFILPRPQGAMQPHAGFGENGARLPGLFAQVGEFDGNVRAGEPVVLTVNVEDISERDSTDPRFVEPIPMGVHFSKYQGPGEVMFEHHESTVIPENPYEEGDRRFRFFRQLEPGDVQVEGGRGIANVVATFSQPGEYMIHTKVENFRAPDSSDGDQCCWTNIVQKVTVTQ
;
A
#
# COMPACT_ATOMS: atom_id res chain seq x y z
N ALA A 1 22.03 -16.36 -3.25
CA ALA A 1 22.46 -16.47 -1.84
C ALA A 1 21.33 -15.98 -0.97
N PRO A 2 21.06 -16.60 0.19
CA PRO A 2 20.07 -16.04 1.09
C PRO A 2 20.51 -14.62 1.48
N PRO A 3 19.58 -13.66 1.62
CA PRO A 3 19.94 -12.32 2.00
C PRO A 3 20.66 -12.35 3.36
N THR A 4 21.88 -11.91 3.38
CA THR A 4 22.65 -11.66 4.59
C THR A 4 22.37 -10.22 4.96
N GLY A 5 21.54 -9.99 5.93
CA GLY A 5 21.15 -8.64 6.32
C GLY A 5 20.37 -8.65 7.63
N LEU A 6 19.92 -7.49 8.03
CA LEU A 6 19.07 -7.35 9.21
C LEU A 6 17.70 -8.00 8.93
N PRO A 7 17.06 -8.58 9.96
CA PRO A 7 15.75 -9.20 9.79
C PRO A 7 14.69 -8.18 9.38
N ILE A 8 13.77 -8.62 8.52
CA ILE A 8 12.54 -7.90 8.25
C ILE A 8 11.64 -8.03 9.49
N ILE A 9 11.19 -6.90 10.01
CA ILE A 9 10.36 -6.84 11.22
C ILE A 9 8.90 -6.71 10.81
N PRO A 10 8.07 -7.75 11.01
CA PRO A 10 6.63 -7.65 10.74
C PRO A 10 5.96 -6.77 11.80
N VAL A 11 5.00 -5.96 11.39
CA VAL A 11 4.25 -5.05 12.26
C VAL A 11 2.76 -5.27 12.08
N MET A 12 2.03 -5.45 13.17
CA MET A 12 0.57 -5.32 13.18
C MET A 12 0.23 -3.86 13.47
N GLU A 13 -0.49 -3.21 12.58
CA GLU A 13 -0.75 -1.77 12.65
C GLU A 13 -2.11 -1.46 13.25
N GLY A 14 -3.06 -2.37 13.11
CA GLY A 14 -4.35 -2.20 13.70
C GLY A 14 -5.38 -3.19 13.16
N TRP A 15 -6.60 -3.03 13.63
CA TRP A 15 -7.74 -3.83 13.24
C TRP A 15 -8.96 -2.94 13.02
N ILE A 16 -9.90 -3.45 12.23
CA ILE A 16 -11.17 -2.80 11.97
C ILE A 16 -12.31 -3.83 12.00
N ALA A 17 -13.42 -3.47 12.65
CA ALA A 17 -14.66 -4.23 12.55
C ALA A 17 -15.42 -3.73 11.32
N ASN A 18 -15.55 -4.59 10.31
CA ASN A 18 -16.25 -4.25 9.08
C ASN A 18 -17.78 -4.26 9.26
N PRO A 19 -18.53 -3.47 8.49
CA PRO A 19 -20.00 -3.43 8.59
C PRO A 19 -20.69 -4.78 8.31
N ASP A 20 -20.05 -5.67 7.56
CA ASP A 20 -20.55 -7.03 7.28
C ASP A 20 -20.30 -8.05 8.41
N GLY A 21 -19.73 -7.60 9.52
CA GLY A 21 -19.41 -8.41 10.69
C GLY A 21 -18.07 -9.10 10.64
N THR A 22 -17.30 -8.98 9.56
CA THR A 22 -15.93 -9.47 9.50
C THR A 22 -14.98 -8.56 10.28
N THR A 23 -13.77 -9.04 10.55
CA THR A 23 -12.70 -8.25 11.17
C THR A 23 -11.47 -8.28 10.26
N SER A 24 -10.89 -7.13 9.98
CA SER A 24 -9.67 -6.99 9.20
C SER A 24 -8.50 -6.59 10.08
N PHE A 25 -7.36 -7.26 9.89
CA PHE A 25 -6.09 -6.95 10.55
C PHE A 25 -5.12 -6.38 9.53
N SER A 26 -4.65 -5.15 9.75
CA SER A 26 -3.68 -4.47 8.89
C SER A 26 -2.26 -4.74 9.35
N PHE A 27 -1.41 -5.03 8.38
CA PHE A 27 0.00 -5.31 8.59
C PHE A 27 0.89 -4.43 7.71
N GLY A 28 2.02 -4.07 8.27
CA GLY A 28 3.15 -3.47 7.60
C GLY A 28 4.44 -4.13 8.04
N PHE A 29 5.56 -3.54 7.69
CA PHE A 29 6.88 -4.06 8.06
C PHE A 29 7.93 -2.96 8.14
N ILE A 30 9.07 -3.30 8.74
CA ILE A 30 10.26 -2.46 8.76
C ILE A 30 11.43 -3.28 8.17
N ASN A 31 11.98 -2.81 7.07
CA ASN A 31 13.24 -3.28 6.51
C ASN A 31 14.35 -2.29 6.90
N ARG A 32 15.24 -2.69 7.79
CA ARG A 32 16.36 -1.86 8.25
C ARG A 32 17.62 -2.00 7.41
N ASN A 33 17.55 -2.80 6.32
CA ASN A 33 18.60 -2.87 5.34
C ASN A 33 18.53 -1.66 4.39
N ASP A 34 19.65 -1.32 3.77
CA ASP A 34 19.73 -0.24 2.78
C ASP A 34 19.22 -0.66 1.38
N VAL A 35 18.86 -1.92 1.23
CA VAL A 35 18.39 -2.52 -0.03
C VAL A 35 17.11 -3.31 0.19
N PRO A 36 16.29 -3.50 -0.87
CA PRO A 36 15.14 -4.38 -0.80
C PRO A 36 15.55 -5.83 -0.49
N VAL A 37 14.65 -6.57 0.15
CA VAL A 37 14.81 -7.99 0.45
C VAL A 37 13.60 -8.74 -0.10
N ASP A 38 13.86 -9.84 -0.81
CA ASP A 38 12.81 -10.76 -1.28
C ASP A 38 12.78 -12.02 -0.39
N ILE A 39 11.60 -12.33 0.15
CA ILE A 39 11.35 -13.55 0.93
C ILE A 39 10.11 -14.23 0.34
N PRO A 40 10.30 -15.31 -0.43
CA PRO A 40 9.19 -15.98 -1.09
C PRO A 40 8.22 -16.63 -0.09
N LEU A 41 6.99 -16.81 -0.54
CA LEU A 41 5.98 -17.57 0.21
C LEU A 41 6.49 -18.99 0.52
N GLY A 42 6.10 -19.50 1.68
CA GLY A 42 6.48 -20.84 2.14
C GLY A 42 6.94 -20.79 3.59
N THR A 43 7.88 -21.66 3.96
CA THR A 43 8.34 -21.81 5.35
C THR A 43 9.02 -20.57 5.93
N ALA A 44 9.48 -19.65 5.08
CA ALA A 44 10.11 -18.40 5.50
C ALA A 44 9.15 -17.20 5.53
N ASN A 45 7.96 -17.31 4.93
CA ASN A 45 6.97 -16.24 4.87
C ASN A 45 5.57 -16.84 4.74
N TYR A 46 4.84 -16.90 5.84
CA TYR A 46 3.51 -17.51 5.86
C TYR A 46 2.62 -16.92 6.96
N ILE A 47 1.34 -17.19 6.84
CA ILE A 47 0.32 -16.80 7.82
C ILE A 47 -0.31 -18.05 8.42
N GLU A 48 -0.56 -18.00 9.71
CA GLU A 48 -1.36 -18.97 10.45
C GLU A 48 -2.66 -18.33 10.93
N PRO A 49 -3.82 -19.00 10.74
CA PRO A 49 -4.03 -20.28 10.04
C PRO A 49 -3.71 -20.23 8.55
N ALA A 50 -3.25 -21.35 7.99
CA ALA A 50 -2.76 -21.46 6.61
C ALA A 50 -3.78 -21.01 5.54
N LYS A 51 -5.08 -21.04 5.82
CA LYS A 51 -6.14 -20.57 4.92
C LYS A 51 -6.05 -19.07 4.60
N TYR A 52 -5.34 -18.30 5.41
CA TYR A 52 -5.10 -16.87 5.20
C TYR A 52 -3.74 -16.58 4.55
N SER A 53 -2.92 -17.61 4.32
CA SER A 53 -1.60 -17.45 3.71
C SER A 53 -1.69 -17.41 2.18
N GLY A 54 -0.80 -16.62 1.55
CA GLY A 54 -0.67 -16.54 0.10
C GLY A 54 -0.77 -15.11 -0.44
N MET A 55 -1.40 -14.21 0.30
CA MET A 55 -1.58 -12.81 -0.11
C MET A 55 -0.68 -11.82 0.62
N GLN A 56 0.22 -12.27 1.47
CA GLN A 56 1.24 -11.42 2.09
C GLN A 56 2.35 -11.05 1.10
N PRO A 57 3.06 -9.92 1.28
CA PRO A 57 4.11 -9.49 0.38
C PRO A 57 5.30 -10.47 0.39
N THR A 58 6.00 -10.56 -0.75
CA THR A 58 7.28 -11.27 -0.87
C THR A 58 8.45 -10.32 -1.11
N HIS A 59 8.16 -9.06 -1.44
CA HIS A 59 9.12 -8.00 -1.67
C HIS A 59 9.05 -6.97 -0.56
N PHE A 60 10.19 -6.64 0.03
CA PHE A 60 10.30 -5.77 1.19
C PHE A 60 11.26 -4.61 0.88
N PRO A 61 10.79 -3.48 0.35
CA PRO A 61 11.63 -2.29 0.14
C PRO A 61 12.29 -1.82 1.43
N ALA A 62 13.40 -1.10 1.31
CA ALA A 62 14.08 -0.51 2.45
C ALA A 62 13.19 0.51 3.17
N GLY A 63 13.37 0.61 4.49
CA GLY A 63 12.60 1.52 5.32
C GLY A 63 11.35 0.90 5.93
N ARG A 64 10.41 1.75 6.33
CA ARG A 64 9.11 1.35 6.89
C ARG A 64 8.04 1.41 5.80
N SER A 65 7.28 0.33 5.68
CA SER A 65 6.10 0.25 4.84
C SER A 65 4.87 0.00 5.70
N THR A 66 3.85 0.85 5.55
CA THR A 66 2.65 0.88 6.37
C THR A 66 1.41 0.56 5.56
N GLY A 67 0.42 -0.10 6.20
CA GLY A 67 -0.85 -0.44 5.55
C GLY A 67 -0.65 -1.30 4.31
N VAL A 68 0.27 -2.28 4.33
CA VAL A 68 0.72 -3.00 3.14
C VAL A 68 -0.27 -4.08 2.73
N PHE A 69 -0.76 -4.85 3.69
CA PHE A 69 -1.76 -5.88 3.42
C PHE A 69 -2.67 -6.12 4.63
N THR A 70 -3.73 -6.83 4.36
CA THR A 70 -4.78 -7.06 5.34
C THR A 70 -5.22 -8.51 5.29
N VAL A 71 -5.44 -9.09 6.45
CA VAL A 71 -6.13 -10.36 6.59
C VAL A 71 -7.51 -10.11 7.16
N THR A 72 -8.54 -10.52 6.45
CA THR A 72 -9.93 -10.40 6.88
C THR A 72 -10.45 -11.77 7.33
N VAL A 73 -10.99 -11.81 8.54
CA VAL A 73 -11.53 -13.03 9.16
C VAL A 73 -13.04 -12.90 9.38
N PRO A 74 -13.79 -14.00 9.32
CA PRO A 74 -15.23 -13.97 9.62
C PRO A 74 -15.48 -13.65 11.10
N ALA A 75 -16.68 -13.22 11.43
CA ALA A 75 -17.09 -12.89 12.80
C ALA A 75 -16.82 -14.02 13.81
N SER A 76 -16.98 -15.28 13.38
CA SER A 76 -16.71 -16.45 14.22
C SER A 76 -15.23 -16.64 14.60
N GLU A 77 -14.33 -15.95 13.94
CA GLU A 77 -12.88 -16.03 14.16
C GLU A 77 -12.27 -14.69 14.59
N ALA A 78 -13.10 -13.67 14.81
CA ALA A 78 -12.65 -12.32 15.13
C ALA A 78 -11.79 -12.23 16.41
N ASP A 79 -11.95 -13.15 17.34
CA ASP A 79 -11.19 -13.22 18.59
C ASP A 79 -9.99 -14.21 18.51
N ASN A 80 -9.74 -14.81 17.36
CA ASN A 80 -8.60 -15.67 17.12
C ASN A 80 -7.45 -14.88 16.52
N ASP A 81 -6.24 -15.16 16.99
CA ASP A 81 -5.05 -14.56 16.42
C ASP A 81 -4.77 -15.06 15.01
N VAL A 82 -4.34 -14.16 14.15
CA VAL A 82 -3.75 -14.45 12.84
C VAL A 82 -2.26 -14.11 12.92
N TRP A 83 -1.39 -15.10 12.81
CA TRP A 83 0.04 -14.89 12.97
C TRP A 83 0.75 -14.78 11.63
N TRP A 84 1.41 -13.65 11.38
CA TRP A 84 2.34 -13.53 10.27
C TRP A 84 3.75 -13.89 10.71
N HIS A 85 4.32 -14.90 10.07
CA HIS A 85 5.67 -15.40 10.30
C HIS A 85 6.58 -14.98 9.16
N ILE A 86 7.76 -14.47 9.50
CA ILE A 86 8.76 -14.07 8.52
C ILE A 86 10.17 -14.42 9.01
N LYS A 87 10.97 -15.02 8.12
CA LYS A 87 12.34 -15.41 8.38
C LYS A 87 13.27 -14.84 7.33
N THR A 88 14.21 -14.02 7.74
CA THR A 88 15.20 -13.40 6.87
C THR A 88 16.50 -14.17 6.90
N GLY A 89 16.85 -14.84 5.81
CA GLY A 89 18.10 -15.60 5.71
C GLY A 89 18.26 -16.66 6.80
N ALA A 90 19.35 -16.59 7.55
CA ALA A 90 19.69 -17.53 8.61
C ALA A 90 19.15 -17.08 9.99
N GLU A 91 18.55 -15.88 10.10
CA GLU A 91 18.02 -15.34 11.32
C GLU A 91 16.87 -16.19 11.88
N GLU A 92 16.56 -16.00 13.16
CA GLU A 92 15.35 -16.59 13.73
C GLU A 92 14.09 -15.99 13.10
N ALA A 93 13.04 -16.79 12.99
CA ALA A 93 11.77 -16.33 12.49
C ALA A 93 11.12 -15.32 13.46
N LEU A 94 10.77 -14.15 12.98
CA LEU A 94 9.93 -13.20 13.68
C LEU A 94 8.46 -13.47 13.37
N LYS A 95 7.59 -13.12 14.30
CA LYS A 95 6.15 -13.21 14.08
C LYS A 95 5.40 -12.11 14.81
N VAL A 96 4.26 -11.73 14.25
CA VAL A 96 3.36 -10.76 14.85
C VAL A 96 1.91 -11.25 14.75
N PRO A 97 1.08 -11.09 15.80
CA PRO A 97 -0.32 -11.43 15.73
C PRO A 97 -1.14 -10.29 15.14
N GLY A 98 -2.01 -10.57 14.16
CA GLY A 98 -3.21 -9.82 13.93
C GLY A 98 -4.21 -10.20 15.02
N ARG A 99 -4.54 -9.26 15.87
CA ARG A 99 -5.37 -9.49 17.05
C ARG A 99 -6.34 -8.35 17.24
N ARG A 100 -7.60 -8.69 17.45
CA ARG A 100 -8.59 -7.77 17.99
C ARG A 100 -8.31 -7.54 19.47
N GLY A 101 -8.44 -6.32 19.94
CA GLY A 101 -8.16 -6.08 21.35
C GLY A 101 -8.25 -4.63 21.76
N ALA A 102 -7.12 -4.03 22.13
CA ALA A 102 -7.11 -2.67 22.62
C ALA A 102 -7.66 -1.68 21.57
N SER A 103 -8.59 -0.83 22.00
CA SER A 103 -9.21 0.19 21.14
C SER A 103 -8.19 1.19 20.55
N ALA A 104 -7.02 1.32 21.17
CA ALA A 104 -5.92 2.13 20.63
C ALA A 104 -5.37 1.62 19.28
N TYR A 105 -5.64 0.35 18.94
CA TYR A 105 -5.25 -0.27 17.66
C TYR A 105 -6.44 -0.45 16.72
N GLU A 106 -7.62 0.05 17.07
CA GLU A 106 -8.77 0.05 16.17
C GLU A 106 -8.64 1.19 15.15
N LEU A 107 -8.41 0.83 13.89
CA LEU A 107 -8.09 1.79 12.82
C LEU A 107 -9.22 2.80 12.55
N ASP A 108 -10.46 2.39 12.80
CA ASP A 108 -11.62 3.26 12.63
C ASP A 108 -11.95 4.07 13.89
N PHE A 109 -11.38 3.70 15.03
CA PHE A 109 -11.67 4.29 16.34
C PHE A 109 -10.84 5.55 16.64
N ILE A 110 -9.63 5.64 16.18
CA ILE A 110 -8.75 6.82 16.38
C ILE A 110 -9.29 8.06 15.66
N LEU A 111 -10.40 7.87 15.14
CA LEU A 111 -11.23 8.95 14.72
C LEU A 111 -12.01 9.49 15.92
N PRO A 112 -12.27 10.70 15.93
CA PRO A 112 -13.00 11.31 14.83
C PRO A 112 -12.04 11.51 13.65
N ARG A 113 -12.36 10.90 12.51
CA ARG A 113 -11.84 11.37 11.25
C ARG A 113 -12.11 12.83 11.25
N PRO A 114 -11.11 13.64 11.57
CA PRO A 114 -11.38 15.02 11.76
C PRO A 114 -11.89 15.53 10.42
N GLN A 115 -13.03 16.19 10.46
CA GLN A 115 -13.47 16.99 9.35
C GLN A 115 -13.86 16.20 8.08
N GLY A 116 -14.23 14.94 8.23
CA GLY A 116 -14.85 14.15 7.18
C GLY A 116 -13.94 13.31 6.30
N ALA A 117 -12.65 13.14 6.68
CA ALA A 117 -11.75 12.24 5.96
C ALA A 117 -12.31 10.81 5.88
N MET A 118 -12.26 10.21 4.70
CA MET A 118 -12.71 8.85 4.43
C MET A 118 -11.68 8.10 3.58
N GLN A 119 -11.78 6.78 3.58
CA GLN A 119 -10.95 5.97 2.70
C GLN A 119 -11.22 6.32 1.24
N PRO A 120 -10.17 6.66 0.45
CA PRO A 120 -10.35 6.92 -0.97
C PRO A 120 -10.80 5.64 -1.69
N HIS A 121 -11.49 5.80 -2.81
CA HIS A 121 -11.87 4.71 -3.68
C HIS A 121 -10.83 4.50 -4.78
N ALA A 122 -10.52 3.26 -5.12
CA ALA A 122 -9.57 2.90 -6.16
C ALA A 122 -10.12 1.80 -7.07
N GLY A 123 -9.75 1.83 -8.36
CA GLY A 123 -10.12 0.83 -9.35
C GLY A 123 -9.06 0.68 -10.44
N PHE A 124 -9.01 -0.48 -11.10
CA PHE A 124 -8.05 -0.76 -12.17
C PHE A 124 -8.46 -0.12 -13.49
N GLY A 125 -7.47 0.36 -14.24
CA GLY A 125 -7.68 1.04 -15.51
C GLY A 125 -8.43 2.37 -15.37
N GLU A 126 -8.81 2.97 -16.47
CA GLU A 126 -9.49 4.28 -16.45
C GLU A 126 -10.93 4.20 -15.93
N ASN A 127 -11.62 3.07 -16.16
CA ASN A 127 -13.06 2.92 -15.95
C ASN A 127 -13.44 1.76 -15.02
N GLY A 128 -12.47 1.11 -14.37
CA GLY A 128 -12.75 0.03 -13.45
C GLY A 128 -13.56 0.50 -12.23
N ALA A 129 -14.32 -0.42 -11.65
CA ALA A 129 -15.09 -0.14 -10.44
C ALA A 129 -14.16 0.30 -9.32
N ARG A 130 -14.47 1.45 -8.68
CA ARG A 130 -13.75 1.98 -7.53
C ARG A 130 -14.35 1.44 -6.26
N LEU A 131 -13.52 0.84 -5.43
CA LEU A 131 -13.93 0.32 -4.13
C LEU A 131 -12.97 0.85 -3.05
N PRO A 132 -13.46 1.13 -1.84
CA PRO A 132 -12.64 1.43 -0.69
C PRO A 132 -12.24 0.14 0.02
N GLY A 133 -11.16 0.16 0.78
CA GLY A 133 -10.82 -0.92 1.70
C GLY A 133 -9.34 -1.10 1.93
N LEU A 134 -8.99 -1.63 3.08
CA LEU A 134 -7.60 -1.93 3.43
C LEU A 134 -6.96 -2.97 2.50
N PHE A 135 -7.78 -3.75 1.81
CA PHE A 135 -7.42 -4.65 0.72
C PHE A 135 -8.66 -4.83 -0.17
N ALA A 136 -8.95 -3.78 -0.96
CA ALA A 136 -10.25 -3.62 -1.61
C ALA A 136 -10.50 -4.59 -2.75
N GLN A 137 -9.50 -4.86 -3.57
CA GLN A 137 -9.65 -5.72 -4.75
C GLN A 137 -8.33 -6.33 -5.18
N VAL A 138 -8.47 -7.50 -5.79
CA VAL A 138 -7.41 -8.16 -6.56
C VAL A 138 -7.94 -8.29 -7.99
N GLY A 139 -7.22 -7.73 -8.96
CA GLY A 139 -7.57 -7.79 -10.37
C GLY A 139 -6.43 -8.36 -11.22
N GLU A 140 -6.72 -8.61 -12.49
CA GLU A 140 -5.73 -9.03 -13.47
C GLU A 140 -5.46 -7.90 -14.46
N PHE A 141 -4.22 -7.76 -14.90
CA PHE A 141 -3.88 -6.85 -15.98
C PHE A 141 -4.25 -7.48 -17.32
N ASP A 142 -5.13 -6.82 -18.05
CA ASP A 142 -5.62 -7.30 -19.34
C ASP A 142 -4.74 -6.77 -20.48
N GLY A 143 -3.47 -7.16 -20.49
CA GLY A 143 -2.52 -6.75 -21.52
C GLY A 143 -1.38 -7.74 -21.70
N ASN A 144 -0.75 -7.71 -22.87
CA ASN A 144 0.46 -8.49 -23.14
C ASN A 144 1.66 -7.75 -22.56
N VAL A 145 2.35 -8.38 -21.63
CA VAL A 145 3.56 -7.85 -21.02
C VAL A 145 4.75 -8.77 -21.33
N ARG A 146 5.85 -8.19 -21.78
CA ARG A 146 7.08 -8.91 -22.04
C ARG A 146 8.18 -8.43 -21.11
N ALA A 147 9.04 -9.36 -20.72
CA ALA A 147 10.20 -9.02 -19.91
C ALA A 147 11.10 -8.02 -20.65
N GLY A 148 11.50 -6.97 -19.96
CA GLY A 148 12.33 -5.89 -20.50
C GLY A 148 11.59 -4.84 -21.35
N GLU A 149 10.29 -5.02 -21.62
CA GLU A 149 9.49 -4.01 -22.32
C GLU A 149 8.65 -3.18 -21.32
N PRO A 150 8.59 -1.84 -21.49
CA PRO A 150 7.79 -1.00 -20.63
C PRO A 150 6.29 -1.19 -20.90
N VAL A 151 5.50 -1.14 -19.84
CA VAL A 151 4.03 -1.16 -19.90
C VAL A 151 3.45 -0.11 -18.97
N VAL A 152 2.34 0.49 -19.37
CA VAL A 152 1.64 1.45 -18.52
C VAL A 152 0.63 0.72 -17.64
N LEU A 153 0.77 0.87 -16.33
CA LEU A 153 -0.23 0.46 -15.36
C LEU A 153 -1.07 1.68 -14.98
N THR A 154 -2.37 1.50 -15.00
CA THR A 154 -3.35 2.58 -14.78
C THR A 154 -4.29 2.23 -13.65
N VAL A 155 -4.52 3.18 -12.76
CA VAL A 155 -5.58 3.12 -11.76
C VAL A 155 -6.39 4.41 -11.79
N ASN A 156 -7.67 4.30 -11.48
CA ASN A 156 -8.54 5.44 -11.31
C ASN A 156 -8.90 5.57 -9.82
N VAL A 157 -8.91 6.80 -9.31
CA VAL A 157 -9.03 7.08 -7.88
C VAL A 157 -10.02 8.21 -7.62
N GLU A 158 -10.62 8.20 -6.42
CA GLU A 158 -11.57 9.21 -5.98
C GLU A 158 -11.53 9.37 -4.45
N ASP A 159 -11.35 10.60 -4.00
CA ASP A 159 -11.55 10.96 -2.60
C ASP A 159 -13.04 11.27 -2.36
N ILE A 160 -13.67 10.47 -1.52
CA ILE A 160 -15.08 10.59 -1.17
C ILE A 160 -15.30 11.31 0.16
N SER A 161 -14.26 11.93 0.70
CA SER A 161 -14.35 12.66 1.96
C SER A 161 -15.33 13.82 1.84
N GLU A 162 -16.18 13.95 2.87
CA GLU A 162 -17.17 15.04 2.96
C GLU A 162 -16.64 16.13 3.90
N ARG A 163 -15.94 17.10 3.31
CA ARG A 163 -15.32 18.20 4.03
C ARG A 163 -16.14 19.48 3.91
N ASP A 164 -16.10 20.31 4.93
CA ASP A 164 -16.73 21.63 4.92
C ASP A 164 -15.97 22.59 4.01
N SER A 165 -16.52 22.86 2.83
CA SER A 165 -15.94 23.77 1.84
C SER A 165 -15.86 25.24 2.29
N THR A 166 -16.49 25.61 3.43
CA THR A 166 -16.36 26.94 4.03
C THR A 166 -15.10 27.05 4.91
N ASP A 167 -14.49 25.93 5.28
CA ASP A 167 -13.20 25.90 5.95
C ASP A 167 -12.09 26.21 4.93
N PRO A 168 -11.24 27.22 5.16
CA PRO A 168 -10.18 27.61 4.22
C PRO A 168 -9.21 26.50 3.82
N ARG A 169 -9.11 25.43 4.62
CA ARG A 169 -8.24 24.29 4.34
C ARG A 169 -8.81 23.34 3.27
N PHE A 170 -10.10 23.44 2.99
CA PHE A 170 -10.82 22.50 2.11
C PHE A 170 -11.56 23.21 0.98
N VAL A 171 -11.23 24.46 0.69
CA VAL A 171 -11.78 25.20 -0.47
C VAL A 171 -11.44 24.49 -1.78
N GLU A 172 -10.21 23.96 -1.86
CA GLU A 172 -9.76 23.15 -2.98
C GLU A 172 -9.72 21.67 -2.56
N PRO A 173 -10.01 20.74 -3.48
CA PRO A 173 -9.86 19.32 -3.22
C PRO A 173 -8.42 18.96 -2.81
N ILE A 174 -8.31 18.09 -1.82
CA ILE A 174 -7.02 17.64 -1.32
C ILE A 174 -6.42 16.63 -2.31
N PRO A 175 -5.14 16.76 -2.68
CA PRO A 175 -4.45 15.79 -3.52
C PRO A 175 -4.37 14.40 -2.86
N MET A 176 -4.53 13.35 -3.66
CA MET A 176 -4.30 11.97 -3.23
C MET A 176 -2.92 11.49 -3.65
N GLY A 177 -2.24 10.76 -2.76
CA GLY A 177 -1.06 9.98 -3.10
C GLY A 177 -1.46 8.61 -3.69
N VAL A 178 -0.80 8.20 -4.76
CA VAL A 178 -0.96 6.87 -5.38
C VAL A 178 0.42 6.26 -5.50
N HIS A 179 0.65 5.12 -4.82
CA HIS A 179 1.96 4.49 -4.69
C HIS A 179 1.92 3.11 -5.31
N PHE A 180 2.63 2.92 -6.41
CA PHE A 180 2.80 1.62 -7.07
C PHE A 180 4.08 0.96 -6.55
N SER A 181 4.00 -0.31 -6.22
CA SER A 181 5.15 -1.08 -5.76
C SER A 181 5.05 -2.55 -6.17
N LYS A 182 6.22 -3.20 -6.34
CA LYS A 182 6.27 -4.65 -6.44
C LYS A 182 5.77 -5.25 -5.13
N TYR A 183 4.88 -6.21 -5.23
CA TYR A 183 4.31 -6.91 -4.09
C TYR A 183 4.75 -8.36 -4.01
N GLN A 184 4.61 -9.09 -5.14
CA GLN A 184 5.11 -10.45 -5.33
C GLN A 184 5.66 -10.59 -6.75
N GLY A 185 6.54 -11.55 -6.97
CA GLY A 185 7.03 -11.89 -8.30
C GLY A 185 8.52 -12.22 -8.33
N PRO A 186 8.99 -12.92 -9.39
CA PRO A 186 10.30 -13.52 -9.41
C PRO A 186 11.45 -12.52 -9.62
N GLY A 187 11.22 -11.47 -10.40
CA GLY A 187 12.25 -10.51 -10.80
C GLY A 187 12.07 -9.13 -10.18
N GLU A 188 12.86 -8.19 -10.64
CA GLU A 188 12.74 -6.78 -10.30
C GLU A 188 11.63 -6.13 -11.14
N VAL A 189 11.01 -5.10 -10.60
CA VAL A 189 10.11 -4.21 -11.31
C VAL A 189 10.68 -2.81 -11.17
N MET A 190 11.02 -2.21 -12.29
CA MET A 190 11.44 -0.81 -12.35
C MET A 190 10.24 0.04 -12.70
N PHE A 191 10.02 1.08 -11.90
CA PHE A 191 8.98 2.06 -12.15
C PHE A 191 9.59 3.35 -12.67
N GLU A 192 8.88 4.02 -13.58
CA GLU A 192 9.22 5.35 -14.08
C GLU A 192 7.94 6.19 -14.13
N HIS A 193 8.07 7.49 -13.96
CA HIS A 193 6.94 8.40 -14.10
C HIS A 193 6.41 8.36 -15.54
N HIS A 194 5.10 8.25 -15.66
CA HIS A 194 4.43 8.42 -16.95
C HIS A 194 4.46 9.90 -17.36
N GLU A 195 4.41 10.18 -18.67
CA GLU A 195 4.43 11.55 -19.20
C GLU A 195 3.31 12.46 -18.67
N SER A 196 2.20 11.87 -18.22
CA SER A 196 1.10 12.61 -17.60
C SER A 196 1.35 12.98 -16.13
N THR A 197 2.43 12.48 -15.52
CA THR A 197 2.72 12.75 -14.11
C THR A 197 3.30 14.15 -13.94
N VAL A 198 2.63 14.98 -13.16
CA VAL A 198 3.17 16.28 -12.76
C VAL A 198 4.11 16.08 -11.58
N ILE A 199 5.38 16.37 -11.77
CA ILE A 199 6.38 16.33 -10.70
C ILE A 199 6.33 17.65 -9.94
N PRO A 200 5.95 17.66 -8.65
CA PRO A 200 5.93 18.91 -7.88
C PRO A 200 7.33 19.49 -7.74
N GLU A 201 7.46 20.78 -7.99
CA GLU A 201 8.68 21.50 -7.68
C GLU A 201 8.76 21.81 -6.18
N ASN A 202 9.99 21.88 -5.66
CA ASN A 202 10.18 22.30 -4.27
C ASN A 202 9.69 23.75 -4.09
N PRO A 203 8.65 23.99 -3.28
CA PRO A 203 8.11 25.35 -3.09
C PRO A 203 9.01 26.25 -2.24
N TYR A 204 10.09 25.71 -1.68
CA TYR A 204 11.02 26.45 -0.82
C TYR A 204 12.32 26.74 -1.55
N GLU A 205 12.90 27.91 -1.33
CA GLU A 205 14.22 28.28 -1.86
C GLU A 205 15.34 27.50 -1.15
N GLU A 206 16.48 27.32 -1.81
CA GLU A 206 17.61 26.50 -1.33
C GLU A 206 18.16 26.92 0.04
N GLY A 207 17.96 28.14 0.47
CA GLY A 207 18.35 28.65 1.80
C GLY A 207 17.31 28.43 2.91
N ASP A 208 16.10 28.00 2.61
CA ASP A 208 15.03 27.78 3.58
C ASP A 208 15.26 26.44 4.32
N ARG A 209 15.07 26.46 5.65
CA ARG A 209 15.14 25.22 6.46
C ARG A 209 14.22 24.12 5.94
N ARG A 210 13.08 24.48 5.35
CA ARG A 210 12.07 23.55 4.84
C ARG A 210 12.49 22.91 3.52
N PHE A 211 13.40 23.50 2.75
CA PHE A 211 13.90 23.00 1.47
C PHE A 211 14.33 21.51 1.58
N ARG A 212 15.07 21.18 2.61
CA ARG A 212 15.60 19.83 2.85
C ARG A 212 14.54 18.80 3.27
N PHE A 213 13.35 19.23 3.64
CA PHE A 213 12.25 18.33 4.04
C PHE A 213 11.28 18.09 2.89
N PHE A 214 11.41 18.82 1.80
CA PHE A 214 10.65 18.52 0.60
C PHE A 214 11.11 17.19 0.03
N ARG A 215 10.17 16.28 -0.20
CA ARG A 215 10.42 15.00 -0.83
C ARG A 215 9.85 15.04 -2.23
N GLN A 216 10.68 14.75 -3.21
CA GLN A 216 10.23 14.51 -4.57
C GLN A 216 9.43 13.21 -4.63
N LEU A 217 8.56 13.10 -5.61
CA LEU A 217 7.88 11.84 -5.89
C LEU A 217 8.89 10.78 -6.32
N GLU A 218 8.80 9.61 -5.71
CA GLU A 218 9.54 8.42 -6.15
C GLU A 218 8.97 7.93 -7.49
N PRO A 219 9.74 7.19 -8.30
CA PRO A 219 9.29 6.75 -9.63
C PRO A 219 7.96 5.97 -9.67
N GLY A 220 7.61 5.28 -8.58
CA GLY A 220 6.33 4.60 -8.42
C GLY A 220 5.19 5.46 -7.85
N ASP A 221 5.45 6.73 -7.56
CA ASP A 221 4.50 7.62 -6.90
C ASP A 221 3.84 8.57 -7.91
N VAL A 222 2.55 8.77 -7.76
CA VAL A 222 1.76 9.73 -8.52
C VAL A 222 0.91 10.54 -7.56
N GLN A 223 0.85 11.84 -7.76
CA GLN A 223 -0.07 12.73 -7.06
C GLN A 223 -1.26 13.03 -7.97
N VAL A 224 -2.47 12.79 -7.48
CA VAL A 224 -3.72 13.09 -8.20
C VAL A 224 -4.39 14.29 -7.57
N GLU A 225 -4.46 15.37 -8.34
CA GLU A 225 -5.11 16.61 -7.95
C GLU A 225 -6.63 16.55 -8.15
N GLY A 226 -7.36 17.46 -7.51
CA GLY A 226 -8.79 17.64 -7.75
C GLY A 226 -9.71 16.57 -7.17
N GLY A 227 -9.20 15.73 -6.27
CA GLY A 227 -10.02 14.73 -5.54
C GLY A 227 -10.50 13.55 -6.38
N ARG A 228 -10.26 13.53 -7.70
CA ARG A 228 -10.59 12.42 -8.60
C ARG A 228 -9.72 12.46 -9.83
N GLY A 229 -9.24 11.31 -10.28
CA GLY A 229 -8.43 11.26 -11.50
C GLY A 229 -7.87 9.88 -11.82
N ILE A 230 -6.93 9.90 -12.73
CA ILE A 230 -6.20 8.74 -13.24
C ILE A 230 -4.75 8.86 -12.81
N ALA A 231 -4.19 7.80 -12.26
CA ALA A 231 -2.77 7.66 -12.00
C ALA A 231 -2.18 6.61 -12.95
N ASN A 232 -1.15 7.00 -13.68
CA ASN A 232 -0.41 6.15 -14.59
C ASN A 232 1.04 6.03 -14.14
N VAL A 233 1.60 4.83 -14.23
CA VAL A 233 3.02 4.58 -14.04
C VAL A 233 3.54 3.69 -15.16
N VAL A 234 4.78 3.87 -15.56
CA VAL A 234 5.46 2.96 -16.48
C VAL A 234 6.18 1.91 -15.64
N ALA A 235 5.92 0.63 -15.91
CA ALA A 235 6.55 -0.49 -15.24
C ALA A 235 7.32 -1.36 -16.24
N THR A 236 8.55 -1.75 -15.88
CA THR A 236 9.37 -2.69 -16.65
C THR A 236 9.74 -3.87 -15.77
N PHE A 237 9.39 -5.08 -16.21
CA PHE A 237 9.62 -6.32 -15.48
C PHE A 237 10.90 -7.00 -15.99
N SER A 238 11.81 -7.37 -15.08
CA SER A 238 13.11 -7.90 -15.49
C SER A 238 13.10 -9.36 -15.97
N GLN A 239 12.07 -10.13 -15.60
CA GLN A 239 11.98 -11.58 -15.89
C GLN A 239 10.55 -11.98 -16.22
N PRO A 240 10.35 -13.05 -17.02
CA PRO A 240 9.02 -13.67 -17.15
C PRO A 240 8.52 -14.25 -15.84
N GLY A 241 7.20 -14.28 -15.68
CA GLY A 241 6.53 -14.89 -14.52
C GLY A 241 5.28 -14.15 -14.09
N GLU A 242 4.70 -14.63 -13.01
CA GLU A 242 3.53 -14.00 -12.39
C GLU A 242 3.98 -12.99 -11.35
N TYR A 243 3.51 -11.75 -11.49
CA TYR A 243 3.75 -10.66 -10.56
C TYR A 243 2.45 -10.19 -9.92
N MET A 244 2.57 -9.63 -8.75
CA MET A 244 1.54 -8.80 -8.13
C MET A 244 2.11 -7.41 -7.93
N ILE A 245 1.38 -6.41 -8.42
CA ILE A 245 1.68 -5.00 -8.21
C ILE A 245 0.68 -4.44 -7.23
N HIS A 246 1.19 -3.91 -6.14
CA HIS A 246 0.41 -3.24 -5.11
C HIS A 246 0.26 -1.77 -5.44
N THR A 247 -0.96 -1.26 -5.31
CA THR A 247 -1.23 0.18 -5.39
C THR A 247 -1.92 0.61 -4.11
N LYS A 248 -1.27 1.49 -3.37
CA LYS A 248 -1.82 2.18 -2.21
C LYS A 248 -2.28 3.56 -2.62
N VAL A 249 -3.54 3.86 -2.35
CA VAL A 249 -4.12 5.20 -2.56
C VAL A 249 -4.42 5.80 -1.22
N GLU A 250 -3.95 7.01 -0.97
CA GLU A 250 -4.04 7.62 0.34
C GLU A 250 -4.35 9.12 0.29
N ASN A 251 -4.97 9.61 1.34
CA ASN A 251 -5.17 11.03 1.59
C ASN A 251 -4.65 11.45 2.99
N PHE A 252 -3.81 10.63 3.62
CA PHE A 252 -3.35 10.85 4.99
C PHE A 252 -2.48 12.11 5.16
N ARG A 253 -1.97 12.71 4.08
CA ARG A 253 -1.27 14.00 4.11
C ARG A 253 -2.21 15.19 4.19
N ALA A 254 -3.51 14.96 4.06
CA ALA A 254 -4.50 15.99 4.23
C ALA A 254 -4.53 16.49 5.69
N PRO A 255 -4.86 17.76 5.92
CA PRO A 255 -4.89 18.34 7.27
C PRO A 255 -5.89 17.66 8.23
N ASP A 256 -6.84 16.92 7.68
CA ASP A 256 -7.87 16.18 8.41
C ASP A 256 -7.59 14.69 8.56
N SER A 257 -6.46 14.23 8.10
CA SER A 257 -6.04 12.84 8.25
C SER A 257 -5.26 12.64 9.54
N SER A 258 -5.32 11.41 10.06
CA SER A 258 -4.48 11.00 11.17
C SER A 258 -3.04 10.80 10.71
N ASP A 259 -2.08 11.18 11.54
CA ASP A 259 -0.69 10.80 11.31
C ASP A 259 -0.51 9.28 11.43
N GLY A 260 0.32 8.73 10.55
CA GLY A 260 0.70 7.32 10.59
C GLY A 260 -0.31 6.38 9.94
N ASP A 261 -0.61 5.27 10.59
CA ASP A 261 -1.21 4.09 9.98
C ASP A 261 -2.73 3.94 10.22
N GLN A 262 -3.39 5.01 10.60
CA GLN A 262 -4.74 4.94 11.17
C GLN A 262 -5.88 5.30 10.23
N CYS A 263 -5.63 6.16 9.27
CA CYS A 263 -6.53 6.60 8.20
C CYS A 263 -5.75 7.48 7.21
N CYS A 264 -6.08 7.67 5.99
CA CYS A 264 -7.08 6.91 5.26
C CYS A 264 -6.43 6.41 3.97
N TRP A 265 -6.43 5.15 3.77
CA TRP A 265 -5.87 4.55 2.55
C TRP A 265 -6.73 3.39 2.04
N THR A 266 -6.56 3.10 0.76
CA THR A 266 -7.12 1.93 0.09
C THR A 266 -6.02 1.21 -0.65
N ASN A 267 -5.98 -0.12 -0.53
CA ASN A 267 -5.07 -0.98 -1.26
C ASN A 267 -5.82 -1.77 -2.34
N ILE A 268 -5.24 -1.83 -3.52
CA ILE A 268 -5.61 -2.76 -4.58
C ILE A 268 -4.37 -3.48 -5.09
N VAL A 269 -4.52 -4.72 -5.55
CA VAL A 269 -3.42 -5.54 -6.07
C VAL A 269 -3.76 -6.03 -7.47
N GLN A 270 -2.88 -5.78 -8.42
CA GLN A 270 -3.02 -6.22 -9.80
C GLN A 270 -2.05 -7.35 -10.12
N LYS A 271 -2.56 -8.46 -10.61
CA LYS A 271 -1.76 -9.55 -11.15
C LYS A 271 -1.33 -9.22 -12.57
N VAL A 272 -0.06 -9.44 -12.86
CA VAL A 272 0.53 -9.20 -14.18
C VAL A 272 1.28 -10.44 -14.62
N THR A 273 0.86 -11.04 -15.73
CA THR A 273 1.56 -12.16 -16.36
C THR A 273 2.58 -11.63 -17.35
N VAL A 274 3.86 -11.88 -17.10
CA VAL A 274 4.98 -11.44 -17.94
C VAL A 274 5.52 -12.62 -18.75
N THR A 275 5.57 -12.45 -20.06
CA THR A 275 6.12 -13.44 -21.02
C THR A 275 7.56 -13.11 -21.42
N GLN A 276 8.20 -14.03 -22.17
CA GLN A 276 9.55 -13.78 -22.75
C GLN A 276 9.49 -12.78 -23.90
#